data_a55f4ad78291e77e511a7ec8d1d297af
#
_entry.id   a55f4ad78291e77e511a7ec8d1d297af
#
_cell.length_a   1.000
_cell.length_b   1.000
_cell.length_c   1.000
_cell.angle_alpha   90.00
_cell.angle_beta   90.00
_cell.angle_gamma   90.00
#
_symmetry.space_group_name_H-M   'P 1'
#
loop_
_entity.id
_entity.type
_entity.pdbx_description
1 polymer ?
#
loop_
_entity_poly.entity_id
_entity_poly.type
_entity_poly.pdbx_seq_one_letter_code
_entity_poly.pdbx_strand_id
1 'polypeptide(L)'
;VKRFCAFARIEYDSDLLNILQIVRSSFEKKGFFVFEMPFADDEIGALCYRGDGLGYVVVNTSLPRVNVNFALAHEVYHVFFGESEFVSKVEFADDHYYEHEEEYAANLFAGMLLMPEVSFQRMYSKFKEESDGNEVDTIIKLMSYYQVPYMAVLIRCLELKLILGNSISEELFNIDRSLVSQKLSDLWLDESIMDASCRDDY
;
A
#
# COMPACT_ATOMS: atom_id res chain seq x y z
N VAL A 1 -13.08 1.45 -5.90
CA VAL A 1 -12.10 1.14 -6.94
C VAL A 1 -12.67 1.37 -8.33
N LYS A 2 -13.78 0.72 -8.77
CA LYS A 2 -14.35 0.84 -10.13
C LYS A 2 -14.58 2.30 -10.58
N ARG A 3 -15.09 3.18 -9.69
CA ARG A 3 -15.28 4.62 -10.01
C ARG A 3 -13.96 5.34 -10.26
N PHE A 4 -12.92 5.01 -9.48
CA PHE A 4 -11.58 5.55 -9.69
C PHE A 4 -10.99 5.06 -11.01
N CYS A 5 -11.07 3.75 -11.29
CA CYS A 5 -10.58 3.17 -12.54
C CYS A 5 -11.26 3.79 -13.78
N ALA A 6 -12.58 4.01 -13.71
CA ALA A 6 -13.32 4.70 -14.77
C ALA A 6 -12.83 6.15 -14.98
N PHE A 7 -12.57 6.90 -13.88
CA PHE A 7 -12.00 8.24 -13.95
C PHE A 7 -10.59 8.23 -14.54
N ALA A 8 -9.76 7.32 -14.08
CA ALA A 8 -8.37 7.18 -14.53
C ALA A 8 -8.25 6.56 -15.93
N ARG A 9 -9.35 6.03 -16.48
CA ARG A 9 -9.40 5.31 -17.78
C ARG A 9 -8.47 4.09 -17.82
N ILE A 10 -8.47 3.31 -16.72
CA ILE A 10 -7.75 2.05 -16.61
C ILE A 10 -8.72 0.89 -16.47
N GLU A 11 -8.30 -0.28 -16.94
CA GLU A 11 -8.98 -1.52 -16.62
C GLU A 11 -8.62 -1.96 -15.20
N TYR A 12 -9.62 -2.38 -14.43
CA TYR A 12 -9.39 -3.01 -13.14
C TYR A 12 -8.67 -4.35 -13.38
N ASP A 13 -7.62 -4.61 -12.62
CA ASP A 13 -6.72 -5.76 -12.81
C ASP A 13 -5.62 -5.54 -13.89
N SER A 14 -5.36 -4.28 -14.24
CA SER A 14 -4.25 -3.93 -15.11
C SER A 14 -2.88 -4.09 -14.41
N ASP A 15 -1.81 -3.95 -15.19
CA ASP A 15 -0.44 -4.05 -14.70
C ASP A 15 -0.13 -3.04 -13.58
N LEU A 16 0.52 -3.50 -12.51
CA LEU A 16 0.85 -2.72 -11.31
C LEU A 16 1.61 -1.42 -11.63
N LEU A 17 2.56 -1.46 -12.56
CA LEU A 17 3.35 -0.26 -12.92
C LEU A 17 2.48 0.87 -13.43
N ASN A 18 1.47 0.55 -14.22
CA ASN A 18 0.53 1.53 -14.72
C ASN A 18 -0.35 2.10 -13.60
N ILE A 19 -0.76 1.28 -12.63
CA ILE A 19 -1.59 1.71 -11.50
C ILE A 19 -0.86 2.76 -10.67
N LEU A 20 0.39 2.56 -10.30
CA LEU A 20 1.15 3.49 -9.47
C LEU A 20 1.39 4.84 -10.16
N GLN A 21 1.69 4.84 -11.45
CA GLN A 21 1.80 6.08 -12.23
C GLN A 21 0.48 6.84 -12.30
N ILE A 22 -0.62 6.11 -12.45
CA ILE A 22 -1.96 6.70 -12.55
C ILE A 22 -2.42 7.25 -11.20
N VAL A 23 -2.10 6.58 -10.09
CA VAL A 23 -2.34 7.09 -8.73
C VAL A 23 -1.73 8.48 -8.59
N ARG A 24 -0.45 8.66 -8.90
CA ARG A 24 0.23 9.96 -8.82
C ARG A 24 -0.45 11.01 -9.71
N SER A 25 -0.66 10.71 -10.98
CA SER A 25 -1.26 11.65 -11.93
C SER A 25 -2.74 11.97 -11.61
N SER A 26 -3.43 11.13 -10.85
CA SER A 26 -4.82 11.36 -10.48
C SER A 26 -4.99 12.50 -9.48
N PHE A 27 -4.02 12.72 -8.61
CA PHE A 27 -4.01 13.86 -7.69
C PHE A 27 -3.97 15.18 -8.45
N GLU A 28 -3.05 15.32 -9.39
CA GLU A 28 -2.94 16.53 -10.24
C GLU A 28 -4.23 16.79 -11.01
N LYS A 29 -4.85 15.76 -11.61
CA LYS A 29 -6.12 15.87 -12.32
C LYS A 29 -7.28 16.30 -11.41
N LYS A 30 -7.16 16.10 -10.11
CA LYS A 30 -8.11 16.54 -9.08
C LYS A 30 -7.74 17.89 -8.47
N GLY A 31 -6.67 18.53 -8.94
CA GLY A 31 -6.20 19.82 -8.45
C GLY A 31 -5.43 19.74 -7.14
N PHE A 32 -4.86 18.57 -6.83
CA PHE A 32 -3.99 18.39 -5.67
C PHE A 32 -2.53 18.49 -6.08
N PHE A 33 -1.74 19.19 -5.26
CA PHE A 33 -0.29 19.17 -5.34
C PHE A 33 0.26 17.99 -4.51
N VAL A 34 1.21 17.25 -5.08
CA VAL A 34 1.89 16.16 -4.37
C VAL A 34 3.30 16.60 -4.05
N PHE A 35 3.64 16.59 -2.76
CA PHE A 35 4.96 16.88 -2.25
C PHE A 35 5.58 15.62 -1.67
N GLU A 36 6.86 15.39 -1.96
CA GLU A 36 7.65 14.30 -1.44
C GLU A 36 8.73 14.90 -0.55
N MET A 37 8.72 14.56 0.75
CA MET A 37 9.70 15.07 1.71
C MET A 37 9.87 14.09 2.87
N PRO A 38 11.08 14.03 3.49
CA PRO A 38 11.27 13.20 4.65
C PRO A 38 10.58 13.82 5.88
N PHE A 39 9.92 12.96 6.68
CA PHE A 39 9.39 13.34 7.99
C PHE A 39 10.36 12.89 9.09
N ALA A 40 10.31 13.58 10.23
CA ALA A 40 11.01 13.14 11.45
C ALA A 40 10.29 11.98 12.14
N ASP A 41 9.00 11.81 11.86
CA ASP A 41 8.14 10.76 12.39
C ASP A 41 7.99 9.69 11.30
N ASP A 42 8.50 8.49 11.58
CA ASP A 42 8.47 7.34 10.67
C ASP A 42 7.18 6.51 10.77
N GLU A 43 6.28 6.85 11.69
CA GLU A 43 4.95 6.27 11.77
C GLU A 43 3.98 6.89 10.75
N ILE A 44 4.20 8.15 10.38
CA ILE A 44 3.34 8.87 9.43
C ILE A 44 3.74 8.57 7.99
N GLY A 45 2.85 7.97 7.22
CA GLY A 45 3.05 7.66 5.79
C GLY A 45 2.78 8.83 4.85
N ALA A 46 1.71 9.54 5.09
CA ALA A 46 1.30 10.69 4.31
C ALA A 46 0.36 11.61 5.11
N LEU A 47 0.22 12.84 4.63
CA LEU A 47 -0.76 13.82 5.09
C LEU A 47 -1.49 14.35 3.87
N CYS A 48 -2.81 14.42 3.94
CA CYS A 48 -3.63 15.05 2.90
C CYS A 48 -4.46 16.19 3.49
N TYR A 49 -4.54 17.28 2.76
CA TYR A 49 -5.34 18.44 3.13
C TYR A 49 -6.15 18.92 1.94
N ARG A 50 -7.40 19.27 2.20
CA ARG A 50 -8.26 20.03 1.28
C ARG A 50 -8.99 21.12 2.07
N GLY A 51 -8.84 22.37 1.66
CA GLY A 51 -9.53 23.51 2.23
C GLY A 51 -9.15 24.79 1.49
N ASP A 52 -9.98 25.84 1.61
CA ASP A 52 -9.75 27.16 1.04
C ASP A 52 -9.42 27.18 -0.46
N GLY A 53 -9.96 26.22 -1.22
CA GLY A 53 -9.70 26.05 -2.65
C GLY A 53 -8.34 25.44 -2.99
N LEU A 54 -7.58 24.96 -1.99
CA LEU A 54 -6.31 24.27 -2.14
C LEU A 54 -6.44 22.80 -1.76
N GLY A 55 -5.66 21.95 -2.41
CA GLY A 55 -5.49 20.55 -2.04
C GLY A 55 -4.03 20.15 -2.18
N TYR A 56 -3.49 19.46 -1.16
CA TYR A 56 -2.15 18.90 -1.24
C TYR A 56 -2.05 17.58 -0.49
N VAL A 57 -1.16 16.75 -0.98
CA VAL A 57 -0.73 15.50 -0.36
C VAL A 57 0.76 15.61 -0.10
N VAL A 58 1.18 15.36 1.12
CA VAL A 58 2.60 15.31 1.50
C VAL A 58 2.93 13.88 1.86
N VAL A 59 3.87 13.27 1.15
CA VAL A 59 4.26 11.88 1.30
C VAL A 59 5.61 11.79 2.00
N ASN A 60 5.69 10.93 3.01
CA ASN A 60 6.91 10.72 3.78
C ASN A 60 7.92 9.85 3.02
N THR A 61 8.98 10.46 2.50
CA THR A 61 10.02 9.77 1.74
C THR A 61 11.09 9.11 2.61
N SER A 62 11.07 9.29 3.94
CA SER A 62 11.94 8.53 4.85
C SER A 62 11.50 7.06 5.01
N LEU A 63 10.26 6.74 4.59
CA LEU A 63 9.72 5.39 4.65
C LEU A 63 10.13 4.54 3.46
N PRO A 64 10.08 3.20 3.60
CA PRO A 64 10.23 2.27 2.50
C PRO A 64 9.31 2.59 1.33
N ARG A 65 9.79 2.34 0.11
CA ARG A 65 9.01 2.57 -1.12
C ARG A 65 7.65 1.90 -1.10
N VAL A 66 7.57 0.69 -0.56
CA VAL A 66 6.31 -0.07 -0.44
C VAL A 66 5.29 0.66 0.44
N ASN A 67 5.73 1.32 1.52
CA ASN A 67 4.86 2.10 2.40
C ASN A 67 4.36 3.36 1.69
N VAL A 68 5.24 4.07 0.97
CA VAL A 68 4.88 5.25 0.17
C VAL A 68 3.84 4.91 -0.90
N ASN A 69 3.99 3.79 -1.59
CA ASN A 69 3.03 3.33 -2.59
C ASN A 69 1.65 3.09 -1.98
N PHE A 70 1.60 2.44 -0.82
CA PHE A 70 0.34 2.17 -0.12
C PHE A 70 -0.30 3.45 0.40
N ALA A 71 0.48 4.35 1.01
CA ALA A 71 0.00 5.63 1.50
C ALA A 71 -0.60 6.49 0.38
N LEU A 72 0.05 6.56 -0.78
CA LEU A 72 -0.51 7.27 -1.94
C LEU A 72 -1.85 6.69 -2.40
N ALA A 73 -1.97 5.37 -2.45
CA ALA A 73 -3.23 4.73 -2.83
C ALA A 73 -4.35 4.94 -1.80
N HIS A 74 -4.00 4.98 -0.51
CA HIS A 74 -4.88 5.33 0.58
C HIS A 74 -5.42 6.76 0.42
N GLU A 75 -4.55 7.73 0.20
CA GLU A 75 -4.93 9.14 0.04
C GLU A 75 -5.81 9.39 -1.20
N VAL A 76 -5.74 8.54 -2.22
CA VAL A 76 -6.69 8.57 -3.34
C VAL A 76 -8.13 8.44 -2.84
N TYR A 77 -8.39 7.62 -1.83
CA TYR A 77 -9.73 7.46 -1.28
C TYR A 77 -10.27 8.80 -0.77
N HIS A 78 -9.52 9.48 0.09
CA HIS A 78 -9.93 10.77 0.65
C HIS A 78 -10.12 11.85 -0.43
N VAL A 79 -9.24 11.89 -1.42
CA VAL A 79 -9.33 12.86 -2.53
C VAL A 79 -10.57 12.65 -3.41
N PHE A 80 -11.00 11.39 -3.58
CA PHE A 80 -12.12 11.06 -4.48
C PHE A 80 -13.46 10.92 -3.77
N PHE A 81 -13.47 10.56 -2.49
CA PHE A 81 -14.68 10.20 -1.75
C PHE A 81 -14.85 11.01 -0.47
N GLY A 82 -13.81 11.70 0.00
CA GLY A 82 -13.86 12.58 1.16
C GLY A 82 -14.76 13.80 0.96
N GLU A 83 -15.03 14.51 2.03
CA GLU A 83 -15.82 15.74 2.04
C GLU A 83 -15.15 16.88 1.26
N SER A 84 -15.82 18.02 1.13
CA SER A 84 -15.28 19.19 0.42
C SER A 84 -14.05 19.80 1.10
N GLU A 85 -13.99 19.67 2.43
CA GLU A 85 -12.86 20.10 3.26
C GLU A 85 -12.52 18.96 4.22
N PHE A 86 -11.27 18.54 4.23
CA PHE A 86 -10.79 17.48 5.10
C PHE A 86 -9.29 17.55 5.36
N VAL A 87 -8.88 16.91 6.46
CA VAL A 87 -7.48 16.57 6.76
C VAL A 87 -7.43 15.08 7.02
N SER A 88 -6.57 14.37 6.37
CA SER A 88 -6.29 12.96 6.66
C SER A 88 -4.81 12.74 6.96
N LYS A 89 -4.50 11.64 7.63
CA LYS A 89 -3.17 11.22 8.01
C LYS A 89 -3.09 9.70 7.96
N VAL A 90 -2.16 9.17 7.20
CA VAL A 90 -1.89 7.73 7.16
C VAL A 90 -0.84 7.38 8.20
N GLU A 91 -1.19 6.57 9.16
CA GLU A 91 -0.27 6.03 10.19
C GLU A 91 -0.06 4.53 9.97
N PHE A 92 1.19 4.06 10.15
CA PHE A 92 1.55 2.65 9.96
C PHE A 92 1.78 1.89 11.28
N ALA A 93 1.88 2.60 12.40
CA ALA A 93 2.31 2.03 13.67
C ALA A 93 1.20 1.75 14.68
N ASP A 94 -0.04 2.06 14.39
CA ASP A 94 -1.08 2.02 15.40
C ASP A 94 -2.01 0.81 15.29
N ASP A 95 -2.24 0.14 16.44
CA ASP A 95 -3.27 -0.90 16.60
C ASP A 95 -4.70 -0.34 16.47
N HIS A 96 -4.85 0.99 16.36
CA HIS A 96 -6.12 1.71 16.21
C HIS A 96 -6.68 1.75 14.78
N TYR A 97 -6.25 0.87 13.91
CA TYR A 97 -6.72 0.75 12.51
C TYR A 97 -8.24 0.72 12.31
N TYR A 98 -9.00 0.55 13.39
CA TYR A 98 -10.45 0.35 13.34
C TYR A 98 -11.28 1.45 14.03
N GLU A 99 -10.64 2.50 14.55
CA GLU A 99 -11.38 3.53 15.30
C GLU A 99 -12.20 4.48 14.39
N HIS A 100 -11.82 4.59 13.10
CA HIS A 100 -12.52 5.43 12.15
C HIS A 100 -12.92 4.63 10.91
N GLU A 101 -14.23 4.50 10.66
CA GLU A 101 -14.79 3.79 9.50
C GLU A 101 -14.21 4.29 8.16
N GLU A 102 -13.88 5.58 8.08
CA GLU A 102 -13.34 6.21 6.89
C GLU A 102 -11.90 5.75 6.60
N GLU A 103 -11.05 5.69 7.62
CA GLU A 103 -9.66 5.20 7.51
C GLU A 103 -9.62 3.71 7.15
N TYR A 104 -10.51 2.92 7.76
CA TYR A 104 -10.67 1.52 7.37
C TYR A 104 -11.08 1.39 5.88
N ALA A 105 -12.03 2.20 5.43
CA ALA A 105 -12.47 2.20 4.04
C ALA A 105 -11.35 2.64 3.08
N ALA A 106 -10.50 3.58 3.47
CA ALA A 106 -9.35 4.03 2.70
C ALA A 106 -8.28 2.94 2.61
N ASN A 107 -7.99 2.24 3.71
CA ASN A 107 -7.08 1.09 3.71
C ASN A 107 -7.58 -0.06 2.83
N LEU A 108 -8.87 -0.40 2.96
CA LEU A 108 -9.52 -1.40 2.11
C LEU A 108 -9.48 -1.01 0.63
N PHE A 109 -9.73 0.27 0.33
CA PHE A 109 -9.65 0.79 -1.04
C PHE A 109 -8.23 0.66 -1.60
N ALA A 110 -7.21 1.05 -0.85
CA ALA A 110 -5.80 0.93 -1.25
C ALA A 110 -5.41 -0.53 -1.53
N GLY A 111 -5.78 -1.43 -0.61
CA GLY A 111 -5.55 -2.87 -0.78
C GLY A 111 -6.22 -3.44 -2.03
N MET A 112 -7.48 -3.09 -2.27
CA MET A 112 -8.21 -3.53 -3.48
C MET A 112 -7.69 -2.91 -4.75
N LEU A 113 -7.17 -1.67 -4.71
CA LEU A 113 -6.62 -0.98 -5.87
C LEU A 113 -5.28 -1.58 -6.29
N LEU A 114 -4.38 -1.75 -5.33
CA LEU A 114 -3.00 -2.20 -5.58
C LEU A 114 -2.91 -3.73 -5.75
N MET A 115 -3.84 -4.47 -5.15
CA MET A 115 -3.88 -5.95 -5.17
C MET A 115 -5.26 -6.44 -5.65
N PRO A 116 -5.58 -6.32 -6.96
CA PRO A 116 -6.85 -6.76 -7.52
C PRO A 116 -7.10 -8.24 -7.27
N GLU A 117 -8.34 -8.60 -6.91
CA GLU A 117 -8.68 -9.94 -6.40
C GLU A 117 -8.24 -11.08 -7.33
N VAL A 118 -8.58 -11.00 -8.62
CA VAL A 118 -8.33 -12.09 -9.57
C VAL A 118 -6.83 -12.31 -9.77
N SER A 119 -6.07 -11.22 -10.00
CA SER A 119 -4.61 -11.34 -10.16
C SER A 119 -3.95 -11.76 -8.85
N PHE A 120 -4.42 -11.25 -7.71
CA PHE A 120 -3.87 -11.58 -6.41
C PHE A 120 -4.04 -13.06 -6.06
N GLN A 121 -5.22 -13.64 -6.24
CA GLN A 121 -5.49 -15.07 -6.01
C GLN A 121 -4.61 -15.95 -6.91
N ARG A 122 -4.45 -15.58 -8.17
CA ARG A 122 -3.57 -16.28 -9.11
C ARG A 122 -2.12 -16.23 -8.68
N MET A 123 -1.62 -15.04 -8.28
CA MET A 123 -0.23 -14.88 -7.85
C MET A 123 0.04 -15.54 -6.49
N TYR A 124 -0.93 -15.49 -5.57
CA TYR A 124 -0.84 -16.22 -4.30
C TYR A 124 -0.66 -17.72 -4.53
N SER A 125 -1.52 -18.33 -5.36
CA SER A 125 -1.42 -19.77 -5.66
C SER A 125 -0.08 -20.14 -6.28
N LYS A 126 0.40 -19.32 -7.24
CA LYS A 126 1.70 -19.50 -7.88
C LYS A 126 2.85 -19.42 -6.88
N PHE A 127 2.91 -18.37 -6.09
CA PHE A 127 4.01 -18.17 -5.14
C PHE A 127 3.96 -19.15 -3.97
N LYS A 128 2.77 -19.60 -3.56
CA LYS A 128 2.63 -20.65 -2.56
C LYS A 128 3.21 -21.99 -3.03
N GLU A 129 2.97 -22.36 -4.28
CA GLU A 129 3.58 -23.53 -4.91
C GLU A 129 5.11 -23.38 -4.99
N GLU A 130 5.61 -22.23 -5.46
CA GLU A 130 7.05 -21.93 -5.56
C GLU A 130 7.77 -21.83 -4.19
N SER A 131 7.03 -21.74 -3.09
CA SER A 131 7.55 -21.64 -1.72
C SER A 131 7.31 -22.92 -0.93
N ASP A 132 6.98 -24.04 -1.59
CA ASP A 132 6.67 -25.33 -0.95
C ASP A 132 5.62 -25.19 0.18
N GLY A 133 4.68 -24.25 0.02
CA GLY A 133 3.62 -23.95 0.98
C GLY A 133 4.03 -23.06 2.15
N ASN A 134 5.26 -22.52 2.19
CA ASN A 134 5.68 -21.57 3.22
C ASN A 134 4.94 -20.25 3.07
N GLU A 135 4.11 -19.89 4.06
CA GLU A 135 3.27 -18.68 4.01
C GLU A 135 4.09 -17.38 4.09
N VAL A 136 5.13 -17.33 4.91
CA VAL A 136 5.99 -16.14 5.03
C VAL A 136 6.65 -15.84 3.69
N ASP A 137 7.28 -16.83 3.06
CA ASP A 137 7.95 -16.67 1.78
C ASP A 137 6.94 -16.30 0.66
N THR A 138 5.72 -16.87 0.73
CA THR A 138 4.62 -16.52 -0.18
C THR A 138 4.24 -15.05 -0.06
N ILE A 139 4.06 -14.55 1.16
CA ILE A 139 3.69 -13.16 1.42
C ILE A 139 4.83 -12.20 1.01
N ILE A 140 6.09 -12.56 1.28
CA ILE A 140 7.25 -11.76 0.85
C ILE A 140 7.33 -11.66 -0.67
N LYS A 141 7.10 -12.74 -1.41
CA LYS A 141 7.04 -12.71 -2.88
C LYS A 141 5.89 -11.83 -3.39
N LEU A 142 4.72 -11.91 -2.76
CA LEU A 142 3.58 -11.04 -3.09
C LEU A 142 3.88 -9.57 -2.77
N MET A 143 4.47 -9.27 -1.62
CA MET A 143 4.92 -7.94 -1.24
C MET A 143 5.87 -7.35 -2.30
N SER A 144 6.87 -8.11 -2.72
CA SER A 144 7.81 -7.71 -3.77
C SER A 144 7.11 -7.52 -5.12
N TYR A 145 6.19 -8.41 -5.49
CA TYR A 145 5.47 -8.34 -6.75
C TYR A 145 4.52 -7.14 -6.83
N TYR A 146 3.73 -6.88 -5.78
CA TYR A 146 2.76 -5.79 -5.74
C TYR A 146 3.34 -4.46 -5.23
N GLN A 147 4.57 -4.46 -4.74
CA GLN A 147 5.26 -3.27 -4.20
C GLN A 147 4.44 -2.58 -3.09
N VAL A 148 3.93 -3.38 -2.15
CA VAL A 148 3.10 -2.95 -1.01
C VAL A 148 3.66 -3.50 0.30
N PRO A 149 3.33 -2.92 1.49
CA PRO A 149 3.81 -3.42 2.77
C PRO A 149 3.39 -4.87 3.05
N TYR A 150 4.23 -5.60 3.79
CA TYR A 150 3.97 -6.97 4.22
C TYR A 150 2.58 -7.14 4.87
N MET A 151 2.25 -6.26 5.82
CA MET A 151 0.95 -6.30 6.52
C MET A 151 -0.24 -6.07 5.58
N ALA A 152 -0.10 -5.21 4.57
CA ALA A 152 -1.15 -5.01 3.58
C ALA A 152 -1.42 -6.30 2.78
N VAL A 153 -0.37 -7.07 2.44
CA VAL A 153 -0.50 -8.38 1.78
C VAL A 153 -1.17 -9.39 2.70
N LEU A 154 -0.75 -9.48 3.97
CA LEU A 154 -1.34 -10.38 4.95
C LEU A 154 -2.84 -10.10 5.15
N ILE A 155 -3.20 -8.84 5.35
CA ILE A 155 -4.61 -8.42 5.47
C ILE A 155 -5.39 -8.81 4.21
N ARG A 156 -4.81 -8.58 3.02
CA ARG A 156 -5.46 -8.96 1.75
C ARG A 156 -5.67 -10.47 1.63
N CYS A 157 -4.74 -11.29 2.10
CA CYS A 157 -4.91 -12.75 2.16
C CYS A 157 -6.08 -13.14 3.07
N LEU A 158 -6.25 -12.46 4.21
CA LEU A 158 -7.36 -12.69 5.15
C LEU A 158 -8.71 -12.29 4.55
N GLU A 159 -8.80 -11.10 3.94
CA GLU A 159 -10.01 -10.60 3.27
C GLU A 159 -10.49 -11.58 2.21
N LEU A 160 -9.57 -12.14 1.42
CA LEU A 160 -9.86 -13.09 0.35
C LEU A 160 -9.95 -14.55 0.86
N LYS A 161 -9.80 -14.79 2.18
CA LYS A 161 -9.83 -16.10 2.82
C LYS A 161 -8.82 -17.10 2.25
N LEU A 162 -7.69 -16.61 1.76
CA LEU A 162 -6.58 -17.43 1.29
C LEU A 162 -5.78 -18.01 2.46
N ILE A 163 -5.73 -17.26 3.55
CA ILE A 163 -5.25 -17.71 4.86
C ILE A 163 -6.44 -17.58 5.82
N LEU A 164 -6.71 -18.63 6.58
CA LEU A 164 -7.78 -18.62 7.56
C LEU A 164 -7.28 -18.01 8.88
N GLY A 165 -8.09 -17.17 9.51
CA GLY A 165 -7.72 -16.47 10.74
C GLY A 165 -7.27 -17.37 11.90
N ASN A 166 -7.80 -18.59 11.98
CA ASN A 166 -7.39 -19.61 12.95
C ASN A 166 -6.09 -20.37 12.59
N SER A 167 -5.56 -20.15 11.40
CA SER A 167 -4.30 -20.73 10.90
C SER A 167 -3.14 -19.73 10.93
N ILE A 168 -3.38 -18.53 11.47
CA ILE A 168 -2.36 -17.49 11.55
C ILE A 168 -1.49 -17.80 12.76
N SER A 169 -0.22 -18.08 12.51
CA SER A 169 0.78 -18.16 13.57
C SER A 169 1.20 -16.75 14.02
N GLU A 170 1.64 -16.61 15.27
CA GLU A 170 2.25 -15.36 15.74
C GLU A 170 3.42 -14.93 14.84
N GLU A 171 4.12 -15.88 14.22
CA GLU A 171 5.20 -15.62 13.26
C GLU A 171 4.75 -14.80 12.05
N LEU A 172 3.52 -15.00 11.55
CA LEU A 172 3.00 -14.23 10.42
C LEU A 172 2.68 -12.77 10.77
N PHE A 173 2.31 -12.50 12.03
CA PHE A 173 2.02 -11.13 12.47
C PHE A 173 3.25 -10.37 12.96
N ASN A 174 4.20 -11.07 13.59
CA ASN A 174 5.32 -10.45 14.28
C ASN A 174 6.61 -10.42 13.43
N ILE A 175 6.46 -10.24 12.12
CA ILE A 175 7.61 -10.06 11.24
C ILE A 175 8.12 -8.63 11.34
N ASP A 176 9.35 -8.47 11.82
CA ASP A 176 10.03 -7.19 11.84
C ASP A 176 10.68 -6.85 10.49
N ARG A 177 11.07 -5.58 10.34
CA ARG A 177 11.70 -5.07 9.12
C ARG A 177 12.99 -5.81 8.76
N SER A 178 13.78 -6.24 9.76
CA SER A 178 15.06 -6.90 9.52
C SER A 178 14.84 -8.30 8.93
N LEU A 179 13.83 -9.01 9.42
CA LEU A 179 13.46 -10.32 8.89
C LEU A 179 12.89 -10.21 7.46
N VAL A 180 12.09 -9.17 7.18
CA VAL A 180 11.61 -8.89 5.82
C VAL A 180 12.78 -8.69 4.87
N SER A 181 13.76 -7.85 5.23
CA SER A 181 14.95 -7.59 4.39
C SER A 181 15.78 -8.85 4.18
N GLN A 182 16.00 -9.64 5.25
CA GLN A 182 16.70 -10.91 5.13
C GLN A 182 15.98 -11.89 4.19
N LYS A 183 14.65 -12.00 4.30
CA LYS A 183 13.84 -12.87 3.43
C LYS A 183 13.86 -12.43 1.96
N LEU A 184 13.84 -11.13 1.70
CA LEU A 184 13.99 -10.61 0.32
C LEU A 184 15.34 -11.07 -0.26
N SER A 185 16.43 -10.94 0.50
CA SER A 185 17.76 -11.39 0.09
C SER A 185 17.82 -12.90 -0.14
N ASP A 186 17.31 -13.70 0.81
CA ASP A 186 17.30 -15.17 0.72
C ASP A 186 16.52 -15.67 -0.52
N LEU A 187 15.47 -14.97 -0.89
CA LEU A 187 14.62 -15.26 -2.04
C LEU A 187 15.07 -14.60 -3.36
N TRP A 188 16.23 -13.95 -3.35
CA TRP A 188 16.80 -13.23 -4.52
C TRP A 188 15.83 -12.18 -5.11
N LEU A 189 15.09 -11.49 -4.24
CA LEU A 189 14.16 -10.42 -4.60
C LEU A 189 14.84 -9.05 -4.44
N ASP A 190 14.21 -8.01 -5.01
CA ASP A 190 14.70 -6.64 -4.92
C ASP A 190 14.59 -6.09 -3.50
N GLU A 191 15.72 -5.97 -2.79
CA GLU A 191 15.79 -5.42 -1.45
C GLU A 191 15.55 -3.90 -1.41
N SER A 192 15.76 -3.20 -2.53
CA SER A 192 15.61 -1.73 -2.60
C SER A 192 14.18 -1.24 -2.37
N ILE A 193 13.20 -2.14 -2.39
CA ILE A 193 11.81 -1.81 -2.04
C ILE A 193 11.65 -1.43 -0.56
N MET A 194 12.62 -1.82 0.27
CA MET A 194 12.71 -1.49 1.71
C MET A 194 13.56 -0.25 1.98
N ASP A 195 14.18 0.33 0.96
CA ASP A 195 14.94 1.58 1.10
C ASP A 195 13.98 2.77 1.21
N ALA A 196 14.44 3.82 1.88
CA ALA A 196 13.78 5.10 1.91
C ALA A 196 13.54 5.60 0.48
N SER A 197 12.38 6.20 0.25
CA SER A 197 12.00 6.71 -1.07
C SER A 197 12.70 8.02 -1.44
N CYS A 198 13.50 8.60 -0.53
CA CYS A 198 14.34 9.76 -0.83
C CYS A 198 15.25 9.42 -2.00
N ARG A 199 15.08 10.13 -3.10
CA ARG A 199 16.14 10.25 -4.08
C ARG A 199 17.14 11.24 -3.50
N ASP A 200 18.34 10.77 -3.19
CA ASP A 200 19.53 11.60 -2.99
C ASP A 200 19.95 12.20 -4.36
N ASP A 201 19.02 12.90 -5.00
CA ASP A 201 19.28 13.66 -6.24
C ASP A 201 19.46 15.13 -5.85
N TYR A 202 20.66 15.44 -5.29
CA TYR A 202 21.23 16.79 -5.26
C TYR A 202 22.68 16.76 -5.77
#